data_c221aae7cbc39db7baabae7a4326398e
#
_entry.id   c221aae7cbc39db7baabae7a4326398e
#
_cell.length_a   1.000
_cell.length_b   1.000
_cell.length_c   1.000
_cell.angle_alpha   90.00
_cell.angle_beta   90.00
_cell.angle_gamma   90.00
#
_symmetry.space_group_name_H-M   'P 1'
#
loop_
_entity.id
_entity.type
_entity.pdbx_description
1 polymer ?
#
loop_
_entity_poly.entity_id
_entity_poly.type
_entity_poly.pdbx_seq_one_letter_code
_entity_poly.pdbx_strand_id
1 'polypeptide(L)'
;MNDLRILIARLGWPATSARWWTIQELAARLGEPDTKAETESLLLQLLRSRKLEAEVVEVLCIFWMAIKEFNYFPTTLLAENILLPSPLSALMMKDFGLSILLVNTDLELAPEDFIIPDDFDSVQGTDLPRIFHSTISKLETFTRCPFIRQMAFEWTKNRTAYPNAPYQGDAGYFIRPLGEGFAPHFSSRTALRVISAYLRTLAVARHIWRIPMELTEQQSLLALPIHPTLAFLRPNRPEWL
;
A
#
# COMPACT_ATOMS: atom_id res chain seq x y z
N MET A 1 -5.02 -26.79 5.15
CA MET A 1 -5.99 -25.85 4.56
C MET A 1 -6.44 -24.72 5.50
N ASN A 2 -6.77 -24.98 6.78
CA ASN A 2 -7.23 -23.90 7.69
C ASN A 2 -6.12 -22.88 8.06
N ASP A 3 -4.89 -23.32 8.23
CA ASP A 3 -3.79 -22.48 8.74
C ASP A 3 -3.42 -21.32 7.80
N LEU A 4 -3.40 -21.54 6.50
CA LEU A 4 -3.04 -20.51 5.53
C LEU A 4 -4.11 -19.42 5.44
N ARG A 5 -5.40 -19.78 5.52
CA ARG A 5 -6.49 -18.79 5.57
C ARG A 5 -6.46 -17.95 6.85
N ILE A 6 -6.05 -18.56 7.97
CA ILE A 6 -5.83 -17.85 9.23
C ILE A 6 -4.67 -16.86 9.10
N LEU A 7 -3.55 -17.27 8.49
CA LEU A 7 -2.44 -16.38 8.22
C LEU A 7 -2.86 -15.18 7.36
N ILE A 8 -3.61 -15.42 6.28
CA ILE A 8 -4.13 -14.34 5.44
C ILE A 8 -5.05 -13.40 6.22
N ALA A 9 -5.94 -13.94 7.08
CA ALA A 9 -6.80 -13.12 7.92
C ALA A 9 -6.00 -12.25 8.90
N ARG A 10 -4.83 -12.72 9.39
CA ARG A 10 -3.94 -11.96 10.28
C ARG A 10 -3.29 -10.74 9.61
N LEU A 11 -3.26 -10.66 8.27
CA LEU A 11 -2.84 -9.44 7.59
C LEU A 11 -3.75 -8.24 7.91
N GLY A 12 -4.99 -8.48 8.28
CA GLY A 12 -5.93 -7.46 8.74
C GLY A 12 -5.84 -7.14 10.25
N TRP A 13 -4.93 -7.75 11.00
CA TRP A 13 -4.81 -7.51 12.43
C TRP A 13 -4.24 -6.12 12.72
N PRO A 14 -4.68 -5.49 13.82
CA PRO A 14 -4.22 -4.14 14.17
C PRO A 14 -2.77 -4.12 14.66
N ALA A 15 -2.26 -5.23 15.21
CA ALA A 15 -0.89 -5.30 15.70
C ALA A 15 0.11 -5.38 14.54
N THR A 16 0.93 -4.34 14.38
CA THR A 16 1.92 -4.22 13.30
C THR A 16 2.95 -5.37 13.32
N SER A 17 3.39 -5.78 14.52
CA SER A 17 4.30 -6.93 14.67
C SER A 17 3.68 -8.23 14.16
N ALA A 18 2.41 -8.50 14.48
CA ALA A 18 1.72 -9.70 14.02
C ALA A 18 1.56 -9.72 12.49
N ARG A 19 1.26 -8.56 11.89
CA ARG A 19 1.20 -8.41 10.43
C ARG A 19 2.57 -8.64 9.79
N TRP A 20 3.62 -8.08 10.37
CA TRP A 20 4.99 -8.26 9.89
C TRP A 20 5.42 -9.72 9.88
N TRP A 21 5.22 -10.43 10.98
CA TRP A 21 5.49 -11.88 11.06
C TRP A 21 4.69 -12.66 10.03
N THR A 22 3.42 -12.30 9.83
CA THR A 22 2.56 -12.95 8.85
C THR A 22 3.06 -12.75 7.43
N ILE A 23 3.55 -11.56 7.08
CA ILE A 23 4.14 -11.26 5.77
C ILE A 23 5.37 -12.13 5.54
N GLN A 24 6.26 -12.24 6.53
CA GLN A 24 7.46 -13.07 6.42
C GLN A 24 7.12 -14.55 6.25
N GLU A 25 6.16 -15.07 7.00
CA GLU A 25 5.68 -16.44 6.89
C GLU A 25 5.06 -16.74 5.51
N LEU A 26 4.21 -15.84 5.01
CA LEU A 26 3.62 -16.00 3.69
C LEU A 26 4.67 -15.92 2.58
N ALA A 27 5.67 -15.05 2.71
CA ALA A 27 6.78 -14.95 1.78
C ALA A 27 7.62 -16.25 1.77
N ALA A 28 7.90 -16.83 2.93
CA ALA A 28 8.61 -18.11 3.04
C ALA A 28 7.84 -19.24 2.34
N ARG A 29 6.52 -19.33 2.56
CA ARG A 29 5.65 -20.33 1.93
C ARG A 29 5.57 -20.20 0.41
N LEU A 30 5.74 -19.02 -0.15
CA LEU A 30 5.86 -18.83 -1.60
C LEU A 30 7.16 -19.42 -2.15
N GLY A 31 8.22 -19.51 -1.34
CA GLY A 31 9.48 -20.16 -1.72
C GLY A 31 9.49 -21.67 -1.58
N GLU A 32 8.57 -22.26 -0.81
CA GLU A 32 8.50 -23.69 -0.53
C GLU A 32 7.68 -24.42 -1.59
N PRO A 33 8.22 -25.47 -2.26
CA PRO A 33 7.52 -26.18 -3.33
C PRO A 33 6.15 -26.72 -2.94
N ASP A 34 6.01 -27.23 -1.71
CA ASP A 34 4.80 -27.91 -1.23
C ASP A 34 3.65 -26.91 -0.92
N THR A 35 3.98 -25.68 -0.58
CA THR A 35 3.00 -24.67 -0.16
C THR A 35 2.81 -23.54 -1.18
N LYS A 36 3.74 -23.41 -2.14
CA LYS A 36 3.78 -22.33 -3.12
C LYS A 36 2.46 -22.13 -3.85
N ALA A 37 1.95 -23.18 -4.49
CA ALA A 37 0.78 -23.06 -5.37
C ALA A 37 -0.48 -22.60 -4.63
N GLU A 38 -0.73 -23.15 -3.44
CA GLU A 38 -1.88 -22.78 -2.62
C GLU A 38 -1.71 -21.34 -2.09
N THR A 39 -0.52 -20.99 -1.61
CA THR A 39 -0.22 -19.65 -1.09
C THR A 39 -0.35 -18.59 -2.18
N GLU A 40 0.21 -18.83 -3.36
CA GLU A 40 0.11 -17.92 -4.51
C GLU A 40 -1.35 -17.71 -4.90
N SER A 41 -2.12 -18.79 -5.06
CA SER A 41 -3.54 -18.70 -5.43
C SER A 41 -4.35 -17.85 -4.46
N LEU A 42 -4.16 -18.03 -3.15
CA LEU A 42 -4.88 -17.26 -2.14
C LEU A 42 -4.41 -15.79 -2.08
N LEU A 43 -3.13 -15.52 -2.27
CA LEU A 43 -2.61 -14.15 -2.32
C LEU A 43 -3.09 -13.41 -3.57
N LEU A 44 -3.20 -14.07 -4.72
CA LEU A 44 -3.79 -13.49 -5.93
C LEU A 44 -5.28 -13.18 -5.74
N GLN A 45 -6.04 -14.06 -5.08
CA GLN A 45 -7.43 -13.78 -4.71
C GLN A 45 -7.53 -12.60 -3.73
N LEU A 46 -6.64 -12.55 -2.74
CA LEU A 46 -6.55 -11.43 -1.81
C LEU A 46 -6.27 -10.12 -2.56
N LEU A 47 -5.28 -10.12 -3.45
CA LEU A 47 -4.89 -8.96 -4.25
C LEU A 47 -6.08 -8.41 -5.06
N ARG A 48 -6.82 -9.29 -5.72
CA ARG A 48 -8.04 -8.98 -6.47
C ARG A 48 -9.13 -8.34 -5.62
N SER A 49 -9.20 -8.70 -4.35
CA SER A 49 -10.24 -8.24 -3.41
C SER A 49 -9.93 -6.86 -2.80
N ARG A 50 -8.73 -6.32 -3.03
CA ARG A 50 -8.33 -5.04 -2.43
C ARG A 50 -9.13 -3.89 -3.02
N LYS A 51 -9.43 -2.92 -2.16
CA LYS A 51 -10.25 -1.75 -2.51
C LYS A 51 -9.44 -0.45 -2.55
N LEU A 52 -8.19 -0.51 -2.10
CA LEU A 52 -7.29 0.62 -2.01
C LEU A 52 -5.92 0.26 -2.57
N GLU A 53 -5.27 1.20 -3.25
CA GLU A 53 -3.94 1.04 -3.85
C GLU A 53 -2.88 0.72 -2.78
N ALA A 54 -3.00 1.31 -1.60
CA ALA A 54 -2.11 1.03 -0.48
C ALA A 54 -2.22 -0.42 0.01
N GLU A 55 -3.42 -1.01 0.00
CA GLU A 55 -3.61 -2.42 0.33
C GLU A 55 -2.99 -3.35 -0.73
N VAL A 56 -3.05 -2.96 -2.00
CA VAL A 56 -2.36 -3.67 -3.09
C VAL A 56 -0.85 -3.69 -2.83
N VAL A 57 -0.27 -2.55 -2.48
CA VAL A 57 1.16 -2.43 -2.16
C VAL A 57 1.54 -3.31 -0.96
N GLU A 58 0.72 -3.36 0.10
CA GLU A 58 0.97 -4.25 1.24
C GLU A 58 1.04 -5.73 0.83
N VAL A 59 0.15 -6.18 -0.06
CA VAL A 59 0.20 -7.56 -0.58
C VAL A 59 1.42 -7.78 -1.48
N LEU A 60 1.76 -6.80 -2.33
CA LEU A 60 2.95 -6.89 -3.18
C LEU A 60 4.26 -6.97 -2.38
N CYS A 61 4.31 -6.41 -1.17
CA CYS A 61 5.47 -6.56 -0.28
C CYS A 61 5.73 -8.03 0.09
N ILE A 62 4.69 -8.88 0.16
CA ILE A 62 4.86 -10.32 0.40
C ILE A 62 5.60 -10.97 -0.78
N PHE A 63 5.15 -10.69 -2.00
CA PHE A 63 5.81 -11.18 -3.21
C PHE A 63 7.23 -10.63 -3.36
N TRP A 64 7.42 -9.34 -3.07
CA TRP A 64 8.73 -8.72 -3.11
C TRP A 64 9.72 -9.42 -2.18
N MET A 65 9.31 -9.69 -0.93
CA MET A 65 10.13 -10.42 0.04
C MET A 65 10.39 -11.86 -0.42
N ALA A 66 9.39 -12.54 -0.97
CA ALA A 66 9.55 -13.91 -1.50
C ALA A 66 10.58 -13.96 -2.64
N ILE A 67 10.57 -12.97 -3.53
CA ILE A 67 11.53 -12.87 -4.63
C ILE A 67 12.95 -12.64 -4.10
N LYS A 68 13.12 -11.72 -3.15
CA LYS A 68 14.45 -11.32 -2.66
C LYS A 68 15.07 -12.36 -1.72
N GLU A 69 14.26 -13.07 -0.94
CA GLU A 69 14.73 -13.93 0.15
C GLU A 69 14.53 -15.43 -0.07
N PHE A 70 13.55 -15.81 -0.88
CA PHE A 70 13.11 -17.20 -0.99
C PHE A 70 13.16 -17.76 -2.42
N ASN A 71 13.84 -17.09 -3.33
CA ASN A 71 13.97 -17.50 -4.74
C ASN A 71 12.61 -17.77 -5.42
N TYR A 72 11.59 -17.02 -5.05
CA TYR A 72 10.31 -17.07 -5.72
C TYR A 72 10.38 -16.32 -7.05
N PHE A 73 9.78 -16.90 -8.09
CA PHE A 73 9.66 -16.28 -9.40
C PHE A 73 8.18 -16.03 -9.69
N PRO A 74 7.76 -14.75 -9.79
CA PRO A 74 6.37 -14.41 -10.05
C PRO A 74 5.96 -14.76 -11.47
N THR A 75 4.69 -15.11 -11.63
CA THR A 75 4.07 -15.33 -12.94
C THR A 75 3.40 -14.04 -13.44
N THR A 76 3.04 -14.00 -14.73
CA THR A 76 2.27 -12.89 -15.31
C THR A 76 0.90 -12.72 -14.64
N LEU A 77 0.37 -13.77 -14.02
CA LEU A 77 -0.87 -13.74 -13.25
C LEU A 77 -0.82 -12.69 -12.13
N LEU A 78 0.35 -12.39 -11.56
CA LEU A 78 0.47 -11.35 -10.54
C LEU A 78 0.05 -10.00 -11.10
N ALA A 79 0.53 -9.62 -12.28
CA ALA A 79 0.16 -8.37 -12.95
C ALA A 79 -1.33 -8.31 -13.27
N GLU A 80 -1.91 -9.40 -13.76
CA GLU A 80 -3.32 -9.50 -14.15
C GLU A 80 -4.30 -9.38 -12.98
N ASN A 81 -3.84 -9.65 -11.76
CA ASN A 81 -4.65 -9.57 -10.56
C ASN A 81 -4.57 -8.21 -9.83
N ILE A 82 -3.77 -7.26 -10.33
CA ILE A 82 -3.72 -5.89 -9.81
C ILE A 82 -4.84 -5.08 -10.46
N LEU A 83 -5.98 -4.96 -9.79
CA LEU A 83 -7.13 -4.20 -10.29
C LEU A 83 -7.04 -2.70 -9.99
N LEU A 84 -6.22 -2.31 -9.02
CA LEU A 84 -5.98 -0.92 -8.59
C LEU A 84 -4.49 -0.59 -8.73
N PRO A 85 -4.01 -0.37 -9.96
CA PRO A 85 -2.62 -0.05 -10.19
C PRO A 85 -2.27 1.37 -9.71
N SER A 86 -1.04 1.55 -9.25
CA SER A 86 -0.49 2.83 -8.83
C SER A 86 0.94 2.99 -9.35
N PRO A 87 1.53 4.19 -9.34
CA PRO A 87 2.94 4.36 -9.69
C PRO A 87 3.88 3.46 -8.87
N LEU A 88 3.55 3.23 -7.59
CA LEU A 88 4.34 2.36 -6.73
C LEU A 88 4.19 0.87 -7.10
N SER A 89 2.97 0.39 -7.33
CA SER A 89 2.78 -1.00 -7.77
C SER A 89 3.44 -1.25 -9.13
N ALA A 90 3.42 -0.28 -10.03
CA ALA A 90 4.12 -0.38 -11.31
C ALA A 90 5.65 -0.46 -11.13
N LEU A 91 6.20 0.34 -10.23
CA LEU A 91 7.62 0.30 -9.89
C LEU A 91 8.01 -1.05 -9.31
N MET A 92 7.21 -1.60 -8.38
CA MET A 92 7.43 -2.93 -7.80
C MET A 92 7.35 -4.02 -8.87
N MET A 93 6.37 -3.97 -9.77
CA MET A 93 6.23 -4.94 -10.86
C MET A 93 7.43 -4.89 -11.80
N LYS A 94 7.95 -3.71 -12.10
CA LYS A 94 9.18 -3.54 -12.88
C LYS A 94 10.40 -4.18 -12.18
N ASP A 95 10.52 -4.04 -10.86
CA ASP A 95 11.57 -4.72 -10.06
C ASP A 95 11.41 -6.24 -10.06
N PHE A 96 10.18 -6.75 -10.23
CA PHE A 96 9.88 -8.19 -10.38
C PHE A 96 10.14 -8.73 -11.80
N GLY A 97 10.55 -7.87 -12.74
CA GLY A 97 10.70 -8.24 -14.15
C GLY A 97 9.37 -8.37 -14.90
N LEU A 98 8.30 -7.84 -14.36
CA LEU A 98 6.96 -7.83 -14.93
C LEU A 98 6.56 -6.40 -15.31
N SER A 99 5.63 -6.27 -16.23
CA SER A 99 5.04 -4.96 -16.57
C SER A 99 3.55 -4.98 -16.30
N ILE A 100 3.04 -3.88 -15.74
CA ILE A 100 1.60 -3.61 -15.69
C ILE A 100 1.29 -2.36 -16.50
N LEU A 101 0.20 -2.45 -17.25
CA LEU A 101 -0.37 -1.26 -17.84
C LEU A 101 -1.05 -0.48 -16.70
N LEU A 102 -0.57 0.72 -16.42
CA LEU A 102 -1.26 1.66 -15.53
C LEU A 102 -2.51 2.21 -16.24
N VAL A 103 -3.42 1.32 -16.63
CA VAL A 103 -4.71 1.72 -17.20
C VAL A 103 -5.67 1.91 -16.04
N ASN A 104 -5.53 3.01 -15.33
CA ASN A 104 -6.57 3.48 -14.44
C ASN A 104 -7.61 4.21 -15.30
N THR A 105 -8.64 3.51 -15.70
CA THR A 105 -9.74 4.04 -16.52
C THR A 105 -10.61 5.06 -15.78
N ASP A 106 -10.44 5.19 -14.47
CA ASP A 106 -11.21 6.04 -13.56
C ASP A 106 -10.41 7.23 -12.97
N LEU A 107 -9.24 7.54 -13.55
CA LEU A 107 -8.51 8.75 -13.17
C LEU A 107 -9.23 9.99 -13.71
N GLU A 108 -9.54 10.89 -12.81
CA GLU A 108 -10.19 12.16 -13.13
C GLU A 108 -9.56 13.31 -12.35
N LEU A 109 -9.67 14.51 -12.86
CA LEU A 109 -9.29 15.72 -12.15
C LEU A 109 -10.34 16.09 -11.11
N ALA A 110 -9.87 16.66 -9.99
CA ALA A 110 -10.78 17.29 -9.05
C ALA A 110 -11.60 18.37 -9.77
N PRO A 111 -12.93 18.34 -9.67
CA PRO A 111 -13.80 19.36 -10.29
C PRO A 111 -13.41 20.78 -9.87
N GLU A 112 -13.66 21.76 -10.72
CA GLU A 112 -13.29 23.17 -10.41
C GLU A 112 -14.00 23.72 -9.19
N ASP A 113 -15.20 23.26 -8.90
CA ASP A 113 -16.03 23.62 -7.75
C ASP A 113 -15.81 22.73 -6.51
N PHE A 114 -14.90 21.75 -6.59
CA PHE A 114 -14.61 20.88 -5.44
C PHE A 114 -14.02 21.69 -4.29
N ILE A 115 -14.66 21.59 -3.13
CA ILE A 115 -14.21 22.21 -1.87
C ILE A 115 -13.49 21.16 -1.05
N ILE A 116 -12.28 21.49 -0.60
CA ILE A 116 -11.51 20.62 0.30
C ILE A 116 -12.27 20.47 1.61
N PRO A 117 -12.61 19.24 2.05
CA PRO A 117 -13.30 19.03 3.32
C PRO A 117 -12.46 19.48 4.53
N ASP A 118 -13.10 20.09 5.52
CA ASP A 118 -12.43 20.56 6.75
C ASP A 118 -11.72 19.43 7.51
N ASP A 119 -12.24 18.20 7.41
CA ASP A 119 -11.69 17.03 8.07
C ASP A 119 -10.48 16.40 7.34
N PHE A 120 -10.14 16.89 6.14
CA PHE A 120 -8.98 16.40 5.41
C PHE A 120 -7.66 16.66 6.16
N ASP A 121 -7.49 17.86 6.69
CA ASP A 121 -6.28 18.24 7.44
C ASP A 121 -6.16 17.51 8.78
N SER A 122 -7.30 17.24 9.45
CA SER A 122 -7.31 16.53 10.73
C SER A 122 -6.84 15.08 10.61
N VAL A 123 -7.13 14.44 9.48
CA VAL A 123 -6.65 13.07 9.18
C VAL A 123 -5.15 13.04 9.03
N GLN A 124 -4.56 14.04 8.39
CA GLN A 124 -3.11 14.09 8.18
C GLN A 124 -2.32 14.30 9.48
N GLY A 125 -2.94 14.89 10.48
CA GLY A 125 -2.29 15.19 11.77
C GLY A 125 -2.15 14.00 12.71
N THR A 126 -2.99 12.97 12.59
CA THR A 126 -3.12 11.89 13.58
C THR A 126 -2.54 10.56 13.15
N ASP A 127 -2.75 10.13 11.90
CA ASP A 127 -2.43 8.77 11.47
C ASP A 127 -1.37 8.67 10.37
N LEU A 128 -0.96 9.80 9.80
CA LEU A 128 0.02 9.84 8.73
C LEU A 128 1.26 10.65 9.10
N PRO A 129 2.43 10.18 8.68
CA PRO A 129 3.61 11.02 8.70
C PRO A 129 3.34 12.29 7.90
N ARG A 130 3.63 13.46 8.48
CA ARG A 130 3.52 14.76 7.81
C ARG A 130 4.27 14.86 6.47
N ILE A 131 5.10 13.86 6.20
CA ILE A 131 5.90 13.78 4.98
C ILE A 131 5.03 13.77 3.72
N PHE A 132 3.86 13.12 3.73
CA PHE A 132 2.96 13.12 2.58
C PHE A 132 2.45 14.52 2.26
N HIS A 133 1.96 15.24 3.28
CA HIS A 133 1.50 16.62 3.10
C HIS A 133 2.64 17.54 2.63
N SER A 134 3.80 17.47 3.27
CA SER A 134 4.94 18.32 2.87
C SER A 134 5.43 18.00 1.46
N THR A 135 5.37 16.74 1.04
CA THR A 135 5.75 16.34 -0.32
C THR A 135 4.76 16.86 -1.35
N ILE A 136 3.46 16.71 -1.10
CA ILE A 136 2.40 17.22 -1.99
C ILE A 136 2.48 18.75 -2.11
N SER A 137 2.68 19.48 -0.99
CA SER A 137 2.85 20.93 -1.00
C SER A 137 4.07 21.39 -1.80
N LYS A 138 5.19 20.67 -1.69
CA LYS A 138 6.40 20.94 -2.48
C LYS A 138 6.16 20.69 -3.96
N LEU A 139 5.51 19.57 -4.32
CA LEU A 139 5.17 19.25 -5.70
C LEU A 139 4.24 20.33 -6.28
N GLU A 140 3.23 20.76 -5.55
CA GLU A 140 2.33 21.85 -5.96
C GLU A 140 3.10 23.15 -6.24
N THR A 141 3.98 23.54 -5.31
CA THR A 141 4.80 24.75 -5.46
C THR A 141 5.73 24.66 -6.69
N PHE A 142 6.33 23.50 -6.90
CA PHE A 142 7.30 23.29 -7.97
C PHE A 142 6.64 23.18 -9.35
N THR A 143 5.52 22.44 -9.45
CA THR A 143 4.87 22.14 -10.73
C THR A 143 3.74 23.08 -11.08
N ARG A 144 3.21 23.81 -10.08
CA ARG A 144 1.99 24.64 -10.16
C ARG A 144 0.71 23.83 -10.48
N CYS A 145 0.74 22.51 -10.30
CA CYS A 145 -0.45 21.67 -10.41
C CYS A 145 -1.12 21.55 -9.03
N PRO A 146 -2.46 21.47 -8.96
CA PRO A 146 -3.20 21.53 -7.69
C PRO A 146 -3.19 20.20 -6.93
N PHE A 147 -2.01 19.76 -6.47
CA PHE A 147 -1.81 18.48 -5.81
C PHE A 147 -2.60 18.30 -4.50
N ILE A 148 -2.67 19.35 -3.68
CA ILE A 148 -3.40 19.30 -2.39
C ILE A 148 -4.88 19.08 -2.65
N ARG A 149 -5.45 19.84 -3.57
CA ARG A 149 -6.86 19.72 -3.96
C ARG A 149 -7.18 18.36 -4.56
N GLN A 150 -6.30 17.86 -5.45
CA GLN A 150 -6.46 16.53 -6.05
C GLN A 150 -6.39 15.43 -4.98
N MET A 151 -5.45 15.52 -4.04
CA MET A 151 -5.34 14.53 -2.97
C MET A 151 -6.57 14.53 -2.05
N ALA A 152 -7.12 15.68 -1.73
CA ALA A 152 -8.36 15.80 -0.97
C ALA A 152 -9.55 15.18 -1.71
N PHE A 153 -9.62 15.39 -3.02
CA PHE A 153 -10.64 14.80 -3.88
C PHE A 153 -10.55 13.26 -3.89
N GLU A 154 -9.36 12.70 -4.13
CA GLU A 154 -9.15 11.25 -4.10
C GLU A 154 -9.43 10.64 -2.73
N TRP A 155 -9.07 11.34 -1.65
CA TRP A 155 -9.40 10.93 -0.28
C TRP A 155 -10.91 10.91 -0.03
N THR A 156 -11.65 11.88 -0.57
CA THR A 156 -13.12 11.91 -0.47
C THR A 156 -13.75 10.73 -1.24
N LYS A 157 -13.26 10.44 -2.43
CA LYS A 157 -13.69 9.26 -3.22
C LYS A 157 -13.45 7.96 -2.47
N ASN A 158 -12.32 7.81 -1.81
CA ASN A 158 -11.96 6.62 -1.07
C ASN A 158 -12.87 6.32 0.13
N ARG A 159 -13.71 7.25 0.57
CA ARG A 159 -14.71 6.98 1.63
C ARG A 159 -15.67 5.84 1.26
N THR A 160 -15.95 5.68 -0.02
CA THR A 160 -16.83 4.62 -0.51
C THR A 160 -16.23 3.23 -0.40
N ALA A 161 -14.90 3.11 -0.33
CA ALA A 161 -14.22 1.82 -0.19
C ALA A 161 -14.55 1.14 1.15
N TYR A 162 -14.66 1.93 2.23
CA TYR A 162 -14.99 1.46 3.57
C TYR A 162 -15.99 2.40 4.27
N PRO A 163 -17.26 2.44 3.83
CA PRO A 163 -18.24 3.43 4.30
C PRO A 163 -18.52 3.36 5.80
N ASN A 164 -18.34 2.19 6.41
CA ASN A 164 -18.57 1.95 7.83
C ASN A 164 -17.28 1.92 8.67
N ALA A 165 -16.13 2.23 8.07
CA ALA A 165 -14.90 2.30 8.85
C ALA A 165 -14.97 3.52 9.78
N PRO A 166 -14.86 3.33 11.11
CA PRO A 166 -14.90 4.46 12.03
C PRO A 166 -13.73 5.38 11.77
N TYR A 167 -14.01 6.68 11.74
CA TYR A 167 -13.04 7.72 11.46
C TYR A 167 -11.92 7.79 12.52
N GLN A 168 -12.29 7.55 13.78
CA GLN A 168 -11.39 7.63 14.94
C GLN A 168 -11.41 6.35 15.80
N GLY A 169 -12.07 5.33 15.42
CA GLY A 169 -12.15 4.06 16.16
C GLY A 169 -11.34 2.96 15.50
N ASP A 170 -10.41 3.32 14.64
CA ASP A 170 -9.53 2.36 13.99
C ASP A 170 -8.62 1.74 15.05
N ALA A 171 -8.55 0.43 15.07
CA ALA A 171 -7.73 -0.29 16.04
C ALA A 171 -6.26 0.15 16.04
N GLY A 172 -5.77 0.68 14.91
CA GLY A 172 -4.45 1.28 14.80
C GLY A 172 -4.24 2.47 15.73
N TYR A 173 -5.27 3.26 15.97
CA TYR A 173 -5.21 4.38 16.91
C TYR A 173 -4.98 3.92 18.36
N PHE A 174 -5.68 2.87 18.78
CA PHE A 174 -5.57 2.34 20.14
C PHE A 174 -4.31 1.51 20.37
N ILE A 175 -3.74 0.92 19.34
CA ILE A 175 -2.61 -0.01 19.42
C ILE A 175 -1.29 0.67 19.02
N ARG A 176 -1.34 1.89 18.49
CA ARG A 176 -0.17 2.67 18.11
C ARG A 176 0.94 2.71 19.17
N PRO A 177 0.64 2.96 20.47
CA PRO A 177 1.66 2.92 21.52
C PRO A 177 2.29 1.54 21.71
N LEU A 178 1.57 0.47 21.37
CA LEU A 178 2.06 -0.92 21.48
C LEU A 178 2.84 -1.35 20.23
N GLY A 179 2.66 -0.63 19.11
CA GLY A 179 3.30 -0.88 17.83
C GLY A 179 4.56 -0.06 17.58
N GLU A 180 4.90 0.88 18.45
CA GLU A 180 6.13 1.67 18.35
C GLU A 180 7.33 0.80 18.67
N GLY A 181 7.91 0.22 17.65
CA GLY A 181 9.07 -0.66 17.74
C GLY A 181 9.66 -0.89 16.35
N PHE A 182 10.48 -1.90 16.23
CA PHE A 182 11.18 -2.27 14.99
C PHE A 182 10.28 -2.86 13.89
N ALA A 183 8.99 -3.02 14.13
CA ALA A 183 8.06 -3.51 13.12
C ALA A 183 7.77 -2.43 12.07
N PRO A 184 7.64 -2.80 10.80
CA PRO A 184 7.18 -1.88 9.77
C PRO A 184 5.85 -1.26 10.15
N HIS A 185 5.68 0.02 9.80
CA HIS A 185 4.48 0.75 10.12
C HIS A 185 3.36 0.41 9.13
N PHE A 186 2.61 -0.66 9.41
CA PHE A 186 1.39 -0.97 8.69
C PHE A 186 0.27 -0.07 9.19
N SER A 187 -0.26 0.67 8.26
CA SER A 187 -1.19 1.75 8.56
C SER A 187 -2.58 1.24 8.96
N SER A 188 -3.29 2.04 9.72
CA SER A 188 -4.71 1.91 9.96
C SER A 188 -5.53 2.07 8.67
N ARG A 189 -6.79 1.71 8.66
CA ARG A 189 -7.66 1.91 7.49
C ARG A 189 -7.74 3.37 7.07
N THR A 190 -7.76 4.29 8.03
CA THR A 190 -7.76 5.73 7.76
C THR A 190 -6.48 6.13 7.04
N ALA A 191 -5.32 5.69 7.54
CA ALA A 191 -4.04 5.96 6.91
C ALA A 191 -3.92 5.30 5.52
N LEU A 192 -4.40 4.06 5.36
CA LEU A 192 -4.44 3.39 4.04
C LEU A 192 -5.25 4.18 3.01
N ARG A 193 -6.37 4.80 3.44
CA ARG A 193 -7.16 5.67 2.55
C ARG A 193 -6.38 6.90 2.11
N VAL A 194 -5.67 7.55 3.03
CA VAL A 194 -4.87 8.75 2.68
C VAL A 194 -3.65 8.37 1.83
N ILE A 195 -2.96 7.26 2.13
CA ILE A 195 -1.87 6.74 1.29
C ILE A 195 -2.38 6.42 -0.12
N SER A 196 -3.56 5.82 -0.24
CA SER A 196 -4.17 5.54 -1.54
C SER A 196 -4.52 6.82 -2.28
N ALA A 197 -5.08 7.83 -1.60
CA ALA A 197 -5.32 9.14 -2.19
C ALA A 197 -4.02 9.78 -2.70
N TYR A 198 -2.93 9.67 -1.93
CA TYR A 198 -1.61 10.11 -2.35
C TYR A 198 -1.13 9.39 -3.62
N LEU A 199 -1.20 8.06 -3.65
CA LEU A 199 -0.79 7.25 -4.81
C LEU A 199 -1.64 7.55 -6.05
N ARG A 200 -2.95 7.74 -5.90
CA ARG A 200 -3.84 8.14 -6.99
C ARG A 200 -3.53 9.54 -7.49
N THR A 201 -3.23 10.48 -6.60
CA THR A 201 -2.78 11.83 -6.98
C THR A 201 -1.51 11.78 -7.83
N LEU A 202 -0.55 10.93 -7.48
CA LEU A 202 0.64 10.74 -8.30
C LEU A 202 0.31 10.08 -9.66
N ALA A 203 -0.68 9.19 -9.71
CA ALA A 203 -1.15 8.62 -10.97
C ALA A 203 -1.79 9.70 -11.86
N VAL A 204 -2.64 10.57 -11.31
CA VAL A 204 -3.19 11.74 -12.01
C VAL A 204 -2.06 12.65 -12.51
N ALA A 205 -1.09 12.94 -11.65
CA ALA A 205 0.06 13.76 -12.02
C ALA A 205 0.81 13.20 -13.23
N ARG A 206 1.05 11.90 -13.26
CA ARG A 206 1.72 11.21 -14.36
C ARG A 206 0.88 11.20 -15.64
N HIS A 207 -0.39 10.82 -15.55
CA HIS A 207 -1.20 10.52 -16.72
C HIS A 207 -1.94 11.73 -17.29
N ILE A 208 -2.39 12.65 -16.43
CA ILE A 208 -3.19 13.81 -16.84
C ILE A 208 -2.31 15.06 -16.92
N TRP A 209 -1.54 15.37 -15.87
CA TRP A 209 -0.67 16.55 -15.85
C TRP A 209 0.68 16.35 -16.56
N ARG A 210 0.97 15.10 -16.98
CA ARG A 210 2.20 14.76 -17.72
C ARG A 210 3.48 15.07 -16.93
N ILE A 211 3.41 14.95 -15.62
CA ILE A 211 4.59 15.01 -14.76
C ILE A 211 5.53 13.83 -15.10
N PRO A 212 6.85 14.01 -15.16
CA PRO A 212 7.79 12.95 -15.47
C PRO A 212 7.61 11.69 -14.62
N MET A 213 7.69 10.54 -15.27
CA MET A 213 7.49 9.24 -14.64
C MET A 213 8.45 9.04 -13.47
N GLU A 214 9.72 9.38 -13.67
CA GLU A 214 10.77 9.20 -12.68
C GLU A 214 10.47 9.96 -11.38
N LEU A 215 9.91 11.16 -11.50
CA LEU A 215 9.52 11.96 -10.34
C LEU A 215 8.35 11.32 -9.59
N THR A 216 7.32 10.87 -10.30
CA THR A 216 6.16 10.23 -9.67
C THR A 216 6.52 8.88 -9.04
N GLU A 217 7.38 8.09 -9.67
CA GLU A 217 7.90 6.83 -9.12
C GLU A 217 8.73 7.10 -7.86
N GLN A 218 9.65 8.06 -7.89
CA GLN A 218 10.47 8.42 -6.73
C GLN A 218 9.60 8.87 -5.54
N GLN A 219 8.61 9.72 -5.78
CA GLN A 219 7.74 10.17 -4.70
C GLN A 219 6.83 9.04 -4.19
N SER A 220 6.44 8.10 -5.05
CA SER A 220 5.61 6.96 -4.63
C SER A 220 6.30 6.04 -3.62
N LEU A 221 7.64 6.01 -3.58
CA LEU A 221 8.42 5.22 -2.61
C LEU A 221 8.13 5.61 -1.15
N LEU A 222 7.67 6.83 -0.89
CA LEU A 222 7.24 7.26 0.44
C LEU A 222 6.04 6.45 0.98
N ALA A 223 5.29 5.83 0.10
CA ALA A 223 4.13 5.01 0.45
C ALA A 223 4.49 3.52 0.69
N LEU A 224 5.76 3.14 0.60
CA LEU A 224 6.19 1.78 0.96
C LEU A 224 5.94 1.53 2.45
N PRO A 225 5.22 0.45 2.83
CA PRO A 225 4.97 0.13 4.22
C PRO A 225 6.23 -0.36 4.94
N ILE A 226 7.24 -0.77 4.20
CA ILE A 226 8.50 -1.33 4.70
C ILE A 226 9.66 -0.63 4.01
N HIS A 227 10.59 -0.10 4.80
CA HIS A 227 11.84 0.38 4.20
C HIS A 227 12.62 -0.80 3.59
N PRO A 228 13.11 -0.72 2.34
CA PRO A 228 13.79 -1.83 1.68
C PRO A 228 14.92 -2.46 2.48
N THR A 229 15.68 -1.67 3.24
CA THR A 229 16.77 -2.17 4.09
C THR A 229 16.29 -2.98 5.29
N LEU A 230 15.04 -2.82 5.72
CA LEU A 230 14.46 -3.55 6.85
C LEU A 230 13.85 -4.88 6.43
N ALA A 231 13.57 -5.08 5.15
CA ALA A 231 13.01 -6.32 4.63
C ALA A 231 13.92 -7.53 4.86
N PHE A 232 15.23 -7.30 4.98
CA PHE A 232 16.24 -8.33 5.23
C PHE A 232 16.48 -8.62 6.72
N LEU A 233 15.94 -7.80 7.62
CA LEU A 233 16.04 -8.05 9.05
C LEU A 233 15.05 -9.15 9.44
N ARG A 234 15.53 -10.39 9.47
CA ARG A 234 14.80 -11.49 10.09
C ARG A 234 15.09 -11.49 11.58
N PRO A 235 14.09 -11.29 12.43
CA PRO A 235 14.28 -11.65 13.83
C PRO A 235 14.51 -13.15 13.89
N ASN A 236 15.54 -13.58 14.60
CA ASN A 236 15.75 -14.99 14.86
C ASN A 236 14.49 -15.55 15.53
N ARG A 237 13.83 -16.47 14.85
CA ARG A 237 12.69 -17.19 15.43
C ARG A 237 13.24 -17.99 16.60
N PRO A 238 12.73 -17.81 17.82
CA PRO A 238 13.15 -18.66 18.95
C PRO A 238 12.87 -20.13 18.64
N GLU A 239 13.78 -21.02 18.98
CA GLU A 239 13.67 -22.47 18.70
C GLU A 239 12.41 -23.11 19.32
N TRP A 240 11.78 -22.45 20.29
CA TRP A 240 10.57 -22.91 20.98
C TRP A 240 9.25 -22.42 20.34
N LEU A 241 9.31 -21.67 19.27
CA LEU A 241 8.17 -21.19 18.46
C LEU A 241 8.08 -22.01 17.17
#